data_149d92931c67de55348c6ec0ace5347c
#
_entry.id   149d92931c67de55348c6ec0ace5347c
#
_cell.length_a   1.000
_cell.length_b   1.000
_cell.length_c   1.000
_cell.angle_alpha   90.00
_cell.angle_beta   90.00
_cell.angle_gamma   90.00
#
_symmetry.space_group_name_H-M   'P 1'
#
loop_
_entity.id
_entity.type
_entity.pdbx_description
1 polymer ?
#
loop_
_entity_poly.entity_id
_entity_poly.type
_entity_poly.pdbx_seq_one_letter_code
_entity_poly.pdbx_strand_id
1 'polypeptide(L)' 'MSDVINVRALAVGTRVVLANGGEAEIVSNPGDGVWLFGRYLSSADDPSLVGQEDMIFAQDVVEVRS' A
#
# COMPACT_ATOMS: atom_id res chain seq x y z
N MET A 1 7.55 -21.17 5.59
CA MET A 1 8.16 -20.20 4.67
C MET A 1 7.63 -18.81 5.02
N SER A 2 8.49 -17.87 5.13
CA SER A 2 8.08 -16.52 5.48
C SER A 2 7.74 -15.73 4.23
N ASP A 3 6.61 -15.07 4.25
CA ASP A 3 6.19 -14.20 3.17
C ASP A 3 6.64 -12.79 3.49
N VAL A 4 7.92 -12.55 3.34
CA VAL A 4 8.46 -11.22 3.56
C VAL A 4 8.17 -10.38 2.34
N ILE A 5 7.39 -9.33 2.54
CA ILE A 5 7.09 -8.39 1.47
C ILE A 5 8.27 -7.45 1.30
N ASN A 6 8.85 -7.47 0.11
CA ASN A 6 9.94 -6.54 -0.19
C ASN A 6 9.36 -5.23 -0.67
N VAL A 7 9.04 -4.35 0.27
CA VAL A 7 8.41 -3.08 -0.01
C VAL A 7 9.25 -2.22 -0.94
N ARG A 8 10.57 -2.30 -0.83
CA ARG A 8 11.49 -1.51 -1.65
C ARG A 8 11.38 -1.82 -3.14
N ALA A 9 10.94 -3.04 -3.46
CA ALA A 9 10.86 -3.50 -4.84
C ALA A 9 9.46 -3.36 -5.45
N LEU A 10 8.49 -2.85 -4.70
CA LEU A 10 7.12 -2.70 -5.20
C LEU A 10 7.06 -1.63 -6.28
N ALA A 11 6.56 -2.01 -7.44
CA ALA A 11 6.46 -1.10 -8.57
C ALA A 11 5.22 -0.22 -8.47
N VAL A 12 5.29 0.95 -9.09
CA VAL A 12 4.12 1.80 -9.29
C VAL A 12 3.04 1.00 -10.03
N GLY A 13 1.80 1.11 -9.58
CA GLY A 13 0.69 0.35 -10.13
C GLY A 13 0.39 -0.94 -9.39
N THR A 14 1.28 -1.38 -8.50
CA THR A 14 1.04 -2.55 -7.67
C THR A 14 -0.05 -2.26 -6.65
N ARG A 15 -0.98 -3.20 -6.47
CA ARG A 15 -2.01 -3.09 -5.45
C ARG A 15 -1.58 -3.80 -4.18
N VAL A 16 -1.84 -3.17 -3.05
CA VAL A 16 -1.49 -3.70 -1.74
C VAL A 16 -2.71 -3.67 -0.83
N VAL A 17 -2.76 -4.63 0.09
CA VAL A 17 -3.76 -4.67 1.15
C VAL A 17 -3.11 -4.14 2.42
N LEU A 18 -3.82 -3.28 3.12
CA LEU A 18 -3.32 -2.62 4.31
C LEU A 18 -3.87 -3.25 5.57
N ALA A 19 -3.17 -3.05 6.68
CA ALA A 19 -3.53 -3.64 7.96
C ALA A 19 -4.93 -3.25 8.43
N ASN A 20 -5.42 -2.08 8.01
CA ASN A 20 -6.77 -1.62 8.37
C ASN A 20 -7.86 -2.23 7.48
N GLY A 21 -7.52 -3.13 6.56
CA GLY A 21 -8.48 -3.76 5.65
C GLY A 21 -8.69 -3.03 4.34
N GLY A 22 -8.07 -1.87 4.15
CA GLY A 22 -8.15 -1.14 2.91
C GLY A 22 -7.21 -1.67 1.85
N GLU A 23 -7.44 -1.24 0.61
CA GLU A 23 -6.52 -1.51 -0.50
C GLU A 23 -6.05 -0.20 -1.10
N ALA A 24 -4.82 -0.20 -1.60
CA ALA A 24 -4.26 0.96 -2.26
C ALA A 24 -3.42 0.53 -3.45
N GLU A 25 -3.29 1.44 -4.41
CA GLU A 25 -2.39 1.28 -5.55
C GLU A 25 -1.18 2.16 -5.34
N ILE A 26 0.01 1.63 -5.53
CA ILE A 26 1.24 2.40 -5.33
C ILE A 26 1.38 3.40 -6.46
N VAL A 27 1.51 4.68 -6.11
CA VAL A 27 1.70 5.75 -7.08
C VAL A 27 3.13 6.29 -7.05
N SER A 28 3.85 6.09 -5.96
CA SER A 28 5.26 6.46 -5.86
C SER A 28 5.94 5.62 -4.78
N ASN A 29 7.15 5.16 -5.06
CA ASN A 29 7.92 4.37 -4.13
C ASN A 29 9.35 4.92 -4.08
N PRO A 30 9.71 5.67 -3.02
CA PRO A 30 11.08 6.20 -2.89
C PRO A 30 12.14 5.13 -2.73
N GLY A 31 11.76 3.89 -2.35
CA GLY A 31 12.72 2.80 -2.28
C GLY A 31 13.49 2.72 -0.98
N ASP A 32 13.08 3.44 0.06
CA ASP A 32 13.76 3.39 1.36
C ASP A 32 13.26 2.25 2.26
N GLY A 33 12.15 1.59 1.87
CA GLY A 33 11.60 0.49 2.64
C GLY A 33 10.80 0.92 3.86
N VAL A 34 10.58 2.20 4.05
CA VAL A 34 9.89 2.74 5.22
C VAL A 34 8.46 3.16 4.89
N TRP A 35 8.26 3.83 3.75
CA TRP A 35 6.94 4.33 3.38
C TRP A 35 6.80 4.44 1.86
N LEU A 36 5.55 4.52 1.44
CA LEU A 36 5.16 4.61 0.03
C LEU A 36 4.09 5.68 -0.10
N PHE A 37 3.87 6.16 -1.31
CA PHE A 37 2.66 6.90 -1.63
C PHE A 37 1.70 5.96 -2.37
N GLY A 38 0.46 5.93 -1.92
CA GLY A 38 -0.57 5.11 -2.55
C GLY A 38 -1.86 5.86 -2.71
N ARG A 39 -2.65 5.42 -3.69
CA ARG A 39 -4.02 5.91 -3.87
C ARG A 39 -4.95 4.85 -3.34
N TYR A 40 -5.84 5.23 -2.43
CA TYR A 40 -6.79 4.30 -1.85
C TYR A 40 -7.80 3.83 -2.89
N LEU A 41 -7.93 2.52 -3.04
CA LEU A 41 -8.91 1.88 -3.92
C LEU A 41 -10.14 1.48 -3.13
N SER A 42 -9.97 1.11 -1.85
CA SER A 42 -11.06 0.80 -0.94
C SER A 42 -10.60 1.08 0.48
N SER A 43 -11.55 1.42 1.34
CA SER A 43 -11.28 1.62 2.75
C SER A 43 -12.53 1.24 3.53
N ALA A 44 -12.41 0.23 4.41
CA ALA A 44 -13.54 -0.22 5.22
C ALA A 44 -13.87 0.78 6.32
N ASP A 45 -12.85 1.47 6.84
CA ASP A 45 -13.02 2.38 7.97
C ASP A 45 -13.46 3.77 7.54
N ASP A 46 -12.98 4.23 6.39
CA ASP A 46 -13.25 5.58 5.94
C ASP A 46 -13.41 5.61 4.43
N PRO A 47 -14.64 5.43 3.92
CA PRO A 47 -14.86 5.44 2.47
C PRO A 47 -14.48 6.74 1.78
N SER A 48 -14.36 7.84 2.53
CA SER A 48 -13.96 9.11 1.94
C SER A 48 -12.52 9.13 1.47
N LEU A 49 -11.71 8.16 1.91
CA LEU A 49 -10.33 8.04 1.46
C LEU A 49 -10.21 7.50 0.03
N VAL A 50 -11.23 6.83 -0.47
CA VAL A 50 -11.17 6.21 -1.80
C VAL A 50 -10.88 7.27 -2.86
N GLY A 51 -9.85 7.01 -3.67
CA GLY A 51 -9.40 7.95 -4.70
C GLY A 51 -8.38 8.97 -4.21
N GLN A 52 -8.13 9.05 -2.91
CA GLN A 52 -7.15 9.98 -2.37
C GLN A 52 -5.77 9.34 -2.30
N GLU A 53 -4.74 10.13 -2.53
CA GLU A 53 -3.35 9.72 -2.36
C GLU A 53 -2.89 10.08 -0.96
N ASP A 54 -2.18 9.17 -0.33
CA ASP A 54 -1.68 9.38 1.01
C ASP A 54 -0.39 8.59 1.21
N MET A 55 0.34 8.94 2.25
CA MET A 55 1.53 8.22 2.64
C MET A 55 1.13 6.96 3.38
N ILE A 56 1.73 5.83 2.97
CA ILE A 56 1.45 4.52 3.55
C ILE A 56 2.75 3.99 4.12
N PHE A 57 2.73 3.62 5.40
CA PHE A 57 3.90 3.01 6.00
C PHE A 57 4.05 1.57 5.54
N ALA A 58 5.29 1.18 5.26
CA ALA A 58 5.59 -0.16 4.79
C ALA A 58 5.08 -1.23 5.75
N GLN A 59 5.15 -0.96 7.05
CA GLN A 59 4.69 -1.91 8.06
C GLN A 59 3.19 -2.17 8.00
N ASP A 60 2.42 -1.28 7.38
CA ASP A 60 0.98 -1.45 7.24
C ASP A 60 0.59 -2.27 6.01
N VAL A 61 1.55 -2.58 5.14
CA VAL A 61 1.29 -3.42 3.98
C VAL A 61 1.35 -4.88 4.44
N VAL A 62 0.21 -5.55 4.37
CA VAL A 62 0.10 -6.94 4.85
C VAL A 62 0.01 -7.95 3.71
N GLU A 63 -0.31 -7.50 2.50
CA GLU A 63 -0.42 -8.38 1.35
C GLU A 63 -0.19 -7.59 0.07
N VAL A 64 0.41 -8.23 -0.92
CA VAL A 64 0.58 -7.64 -2.25
C VAL A 64 -0.32 -8.40 -3.21
N ARG A 65 -1.08 -7.67 -4.01
CA ARG A 65 -1.92 -8.22 -5.07
C ARG A 65 -1.41 -7.76 -6.42
N SER A 66 -1.24 -8.69 -7.30
CA SER A 66 -0.77 -8.39 -8.64
C SER A 66 -1.89 -8.48 -9.66
#